data_f03ae08a679986d428bfcf988e25f63b
#
_entry.id   f03ae08a679986d428bfcf988e25f63b
#
_cell.length_a   1.000
_cell.length_b   1.000
_cell.length_c   1.000
_cell.angle_alpha   90.00
_cell.angle_beta   90.00
_cell.angle_gamma   90.00
#
_symmetry.space_group_name_H-M   'P 1'
#
loop_
_entity.id
_entity.type
_entity.pdbx_description
1 polymer ?
#
loop_
_entity_poly.entity_id
_entity_poly.type
_entity_poly.pdbx_seq_one_letter_code
_entity_poly.pdbx_strand_id
1 'polypeptide(L)'
;MIFRIRMGVPEMENFWTGITTRADGNALDASEKKFFKKLVKALDHLRSDPRHVSLQTHEIEALTKKYGFKIFQSYLENKTPAAGRLFWAYGPGKSEITILAIEPHPEDQKRGAYERIRLSRKP
;
A
#
# COMPACT_ATOMS: atom_id res chain seq x y z
N MET A 1 -12.85 4.87 14.78
CA MET A 1 -13.03 5.59 13.51
C MET A 1 -12.69 4.70 12.34
N ILE A 2 -13.50 4.71 11.30
CA ILE A 2 -13.23 3.94 10.08
C ILE A 2 -12.74 4.90 9.00
N PHE A 3 -11.58 4.59 8.44
CA PHE A 3 -11.03 5.38 7.33
C PHE A 3 -11.53 4.84 6.01
N ARG A 4 -11.71 5.74 5.05
CA ARG A 4 -11.99 5.39 3.68
C ARG A 4 -10.66 5.24 2.95
N ILE A 5 -10.42 4.07 2.41
CA ILE A 5 -9.19 3.82 1.64
C ILE A 5 -9.42 4.26 0.19
N ARG A 6 -8.51 5.08 -0.30
CA ARG A 6 -8.56 5.58 -1.68
C ARG A 6 -7.35 5.08 -2.46
N MET A 7 -7.61 4.64 -3.67
CA MET A 7 -6.57 4.46 -4.69
C MET A 7 -6.63 5.69 -5.58
N GLY A 8 -6.36 6.85 -4.99
CA GLY A 8 -6.65 8.14 -5.61
C GLY A 8 -5.71 8.60 -6.70
N VAL A 9 -4.78 7.75 -7.11
CA VAL A 9 -3.79 8.05 -8.14
C VAL A 9 -3.93 7.02 -9.25
N PRO A 10 -3.74 7.39 -10.53
CA PRO A 10 -4.06 6.51 -11.65
C PRO A 10 -3.39 5.14 -11.60
N GLU A 11 -2.13 5.08 -11.22
CA GLU A 11 -1.39 3.81 -11.17
C GLU A 11 -1.98 2.86 -10.14
N MET A 12 -2.40 3.39 -9.00
CA MET A 12 -2.98 2.56 -7.95
C MET A 12 -4.41 2.15 -8.29
N GLU A 13 -5.18 3.04 -8.92
CA GLU A 13 -6.52 2.71 -9.40
C GLU A 13 -6.45 1.58 -10.43
N ASN A 14 -5.54 1.68 -11.38
CA ASN A 14 -5.36 0.66 -12.41
C ASN A 14 -4.93 -0.67 -11.80
N PHE A 15 -3.99 -0.63 -10.88
CA PHE A 15 -3.54 -1.84 -10.19
C PHE A 15 -4.70 -2.50 -9.45
N TRP A 16 -5.43 -1.74 -8.66
CA TRP A 16 -6.53 -2.27 -7.84
C TRP A 16 -7.66 -2.83 -8.72
N THR A 17 -8.06 -2.08 -9.74
CA THR A 17 -9.09 -2.54 -10.68
C THR A 17 -8.64 -3.83 -11.37
N GLY A 18 -7.40 -3.89 -11.82
CA GLY A 18 -6.87 -5.07 -12.49
C GLY A 18 -6.86 -6.30 -11.61
N ILE A 19 -6.35 -6.18 -10.38
CA ILE A 19 -6.23 -7.34 -9.51
C ILE A 19 -7.59 -7.81 -9.01
N THR A 20 -8.51 -6.89 -8.70
CA THR A 20 -9.85 -7.28 -8.25
C THR A 20 -10.65 -7.91 -9.38
N THR A 21 -10.54 -7.40 -10.59
CA THR A 21 -11.21 -7.98 -11.75
C THR A 21 -10.72 -9.41 -12.00
N ARG A 22 -9.42 -9.64 -11.93
CA ARG A 22 -8.87 -10.98 -12.10
C ARG A 22 -9.26 -11.91 -10.96
N ALA A 23 -9.31 -11.39 -9.73
CA ALA A 23 -9.74 -12.19 -8.58
C ALA A 23 -11.20 -12.62 -8.75
N ASP A 24 -12.08 -11.71 -9.17
CA ASP A 24 -13.48 -12.00 -9.40
C ASP A 24 -13.67 -13.05 -10.49
N GLY A 25 -12.83 -13.02 -11.51
CA GLY A 25 -12.84 -13.99 -12.60
C GLY A 25 -12.08 -15.28 -12.29
N ASN A 26 -11.57 -15.42 -11.06
CA ASN A 26 -10.76 -16.57 -10.64
C ASN A 26 -9.52 -16.75 -11.53
N ALA A 27 -8.91 -15.63 -11.96
CA ALA A 27 -7.81 -15.61 -12.90
C ALA A 27 -6.45 -15.33 -12.26
N LEU A 28 -6.37 -15.29 -10.92
CA LEU A 28 -5.11 -15.12 -10.22
C LEU A 28 -4.38 -16.46 -10.09
N ASP A 29 -3.07 -16.45 -10.30
CA ASP A 29 -2.26 -17.63 -10.01
C ASP A 29 -2.08 -17.78 -8.49
N ALA A 30 -1.42 -18.86 -8.05
CA ALA A 30 -1.27 -19.17 -6.63
C ALA A 30 -0.53 -18.07 -5.86
N SER A 31 0.51 -17.51 -6.49
CA SER A 31 1.30 -16.43 -5.89
C SER A 31 0.48 -15.16 -5.76
N GLU A 32 -0.27 -14.81 -6.80
CA GLU A 32 -1.13 -13.63 -6.80
C GLU A 32 -2.26 -13.76 -5.80
N LYS A 33 -2.83 -14.96 -5.63
CA LYS A 33 -3.88 -15.20 -4.63
C LYS A 33 -3.36 -14.96 -3.22
N LYS A 34 -2.16 -15.44 -2.92
CA LYS A 34 -1.53 -15.20 -1.61
C LYS A 34 -1.31 -13.71 -1.37
N PHE A 35 -0.78 -13.03 -2.36
CA PHE A 35 -0.54 -11.60 -2.26
C PHE A 35 -1.84 -10.83 -2.06
N PHE A 36 -2.84 -11.13 -2.87
CA PHE A 36 -4.14 -10.46 -2.80
C PHE A 36 -4.79 -10.65 -1.43
N LYS A 37 -4.75 -11.86 -0.89
CA LYS A 37 -5.31 -12.15 0.43
C LYS A 37 -4.63 -11.32 1.51
N LYS A 38 -3.30 -11.22 1.47
CA LYS A 38 -2.54 -10.40 2.43
C LYS A 38 -2.85 -8.91 2.25
N LEU A 39 -2.97 -8.47 1.02
CA LEU A 39 -3.30 -7.08 0.71
C LEU A 39 -4.66 -6.69 1.28
N VAL A 40 -5.69 -7.49 1.03
CA VAL A 40 -7.04 -7.23 1.54
C VAL A 40 -7.03 -7.17 3.06
N LYS A 41 -6.35 -8.10 3.70
CA LYS A 41 -6.26 -8.12 5.17
C LYS A 41 -5.56 -6.87 5.71
N ALA A 42 -4.48 -6.47 5.07
CA ALA A 42 -3.75 -5.26 5.48
C ALA A 42 -4.60 -4.00 5.28
N LEU A 43 -5.32 -3.91 4.17
CA LEU A 43 -6.22 -2.79 3.92
C LEU A 43 -7.35 -2.72 4.94
N ASP A 44 -7.88 -3.87 5.36
CA ASP A 44 -8.90 -3.91 6.41
C ASP A 44 -8.36 -3.41 7.74
N HIS A 45 -7.15 -3.82 8.12
CA HIS A 45 -6.49 -3.29 9.32
C HIS A 45 -6.26 -1.79 9.21
N LEU A 46 -5.74 -1.35 8.07
CA LEU A 46 -5.44 0.06 7.85
C LEU A 46 -6.71 0.91 7.97
N ARG A 47 -7.81 0.42 7.43
CA ARG A 47 -9.09 1.12 7.46
C ARG A 47 -9.62 1.30 8.88
N SER A 48 -9.50 0.28 9.73
CA SER A 48 -10.04 0.32 11.08
C SER A 48 -9.04 0.82 12.11
N ASP A 49 -7.74 0.56 11.90
CA ASP A 49 -6.69 0.94 12.85
C ASP A 49 -5.34 1.03 12.14
N PRO A 50 -4.98 2.22 11.61
CA PRO A 50 -3.69 2.37 10.91
C PRO A 50 -2.47 2.07 11.77
N ARG A 51 -2.62 2.07 13.08
CA ARG A 51 -1.54 1.75 14.01
C ARG A 51 -1.61 0.31 14.53
N HIS A 52 -2.43 -0.53 13.89
CA HIS A 52 -2.52 -1.95 14.28
C HIS A 52 -1.13 -2.58 14.28
N VAL A 53 -0.85 -3.36 15.32
CA VAL A 53 0.51 -3.90 15.54
C VAL A 53 1.02 -4.72 14.36
N SER A 54 0.14 -5.45 13.68
CA SER A 54 0.55 -6.29 12.55
C SER A 54 1.01 -5.49 11.34
N LEU A 55 0.61 -4.23 11.24
CA LEU A 55 1.03 -3.35 10.13
C LEU A 55 2.43 -2.78 10.33
N GLN A 56 2.85 -2.63 11.58
CA GLN A 56 4.12 -1.98 11.93
C GLN A 56 4.31 -0.65 11.19
N THR A 57 3.28 0.18 11.24
CA THR A 57 3.26 1.47 10.55
C THR A 57 4.32 2.41 11.09
N HIS A 58 5.07 3.02 10.21
CA HIS A 58 6.01 4.07 10.57
C HIS A 58 6.20 5.04 9.41
N GLU A 59 6.59 6.27 9.75
CA GLU A 59 6.86 7.29 8.74
C GLU A 59 8.19 7.02 8.05
N ILE A 60 8.23 7.23 6.74
CA ILE A 60 9.46 7.16 5.96
C ILE A 60 9.92 8.59 5.69
N GLU A 61 10.79 9.10 6.54
CA GLU A 61 11.21 10.51 6.48
C GLU A 61 11.80 10.91 5.12
N ALA A 62 12.56 10.02 4.50
CA ALA A 62 13.15 10.31 3.19
C ALA A 62 12.07 10.61 2.15
N LEU A 63 10.98 9.88 2.17
CA LEU A 63 9.88 10.10 1.24
C LEU A 63 9.07 11.34 1.65
N THR A 64 8.89 11.56 2.93
CA THR A 64 8.22 12.77 3.42
C THR A 64 8.96 14.02 2.96
N LYS A 65 10.28 14.02 3.07
CA LYS A 65 11.09 15.16 2.61
C LYS A 65 11.02 15.33 1.09
N LYS A 66 11.05 14.22 0.37
CA LYS A 66 11.03 14.25 -1.10
C LYS A 66 9.72 14.79 -1.65
N TYR A 67 8.59 14.41 -1.06
CA TYR A 67 7.28 14.74 -1.61
C TYR A 67 6.54 15.85 -0.87
N GLY A 68 7.01 16.25 0.31
CA GLY A 68 6.46 17.41 1.00
C GLY A 68 5.23 17.15 1.86
N PHE A 69 4.87 15.89 2.10
CA PHE A 69 3.81 15.52 3.03
C PHE A 69 4.18 14.19 3.68
N LYS A 70 3.59 13.90 4.84
CA LYS A 70 3.95 12.72 5.60
C LYS A 70 3.54 11.44 4.88
N ILE A 71 4.51 10.56 4.67
CA ILE A 71 4.32 9.28 4.00
C ILE A 71 4.66 8.16 4.98
N PHE A 72 3.74 7.22 5.11
CA PHE A 72 3.87 6.09 6.02
C PHE A 72 4.04 4.79 5.25
N GLN A 73 4.73 3.86 5.89
CA GLN A 73 4.86 2.50 5.38
C GLN A 73 4.17 1.54 6.34
N SER A 74 3.40 0.61 5.79
CA SER A 74 2.81 -0.49 6.56
C SER A 74 3.12 -1.79 5.86
N TYR A 75 3.35 -2.86 6.64
CA TYR A 75 3.61 -4.17 6.08
C TYR A 75 2.31 -4.91 5.78
N LEU A 76 2.30 -5.70 4.72
CA LEU A 76 1.17 -6.58 4.42
C LEU A 76 1.10 -7.73 5.42
N GLU A 77 2.25 -8.14 5.95
CA GLU A 77 2.34 -9.21 6.92
C GLU A 77 3.37 -8.85 7.97
N ASN A 78 3.01 -9.06 9.23
CA ASN A 78 3.86 -8.67 10.35
C ASN A 78 5.26 -9.28 10.24
N LYS A 79 6.28 -8.41 10.37
CA LYS A 79 7.69 -8.80 10.34
C LYS A 79 8.11 -9.58 9.11
N THR A 80 7.39 -9.39 8.00
CA THR A 80 7.70 -10.09 6.75
C THR A 80 7.76 -9.07 5.61
N PRO A 81 8.85 -8.29 5.51
CA PRO A 81 8.96 -7.25 4.47
C PRO A 81 8.81 -7.79 3.05
N ALA A 82 9.26 -9.01 2.82
CA ALA A 82 9.16 -9.64 1.51
C ALA A 82 7.72 -9.93 1.08
N ALA A 83 6.78 -9.97 2.04
CA ALA A 83 5.36 -10.18 1.73
C ALA A 83 4.72 -8.96 1.08
N GLY A 84 5.32 -7.78 1.27
CA GLY A 84 4.84 -6.57 0.66
C GLY A 84 4.67 -5.42 1.65
N ARG A 85 4.64 -4.21 1.11
CA ARG A 85 4.51 -2.98 1.88
C ARG A 85 3.55 -2.04 1.18
N LEU A 86 2.82 -1.27 1.99
CA LEU A 86 1.97 -0.19 1.51
C LEU A 86 2.63 1.14 1.87
N PHE A 87 2.68 2.05 0.91
CA PHE A 87 3.05 3.43 1.18
C PHE A 87 1.79 4.27 1.05
N TRP A 88 1.50 5.06 2.07
CA TRP A 88 0.23 5.77 2.13
C TRP A 88 0.36 7.07 2.90
N ALA A 89 -0.65 7.92 2.76
CA ALA A 89 -0.74 9.18 3.46
C ALA A 89 -2.17 9.41 3.94
N TYR A 90 -2.32 10.16 5.03
CA TYR A 90 -3.64 10.61 5.45
C TYR A 90 -4.16 11.67 4.48
N GLY A 91 -5.46 11.68 4.28
CA GLY A 91 -6.12 12.67 3.46
C GLY A 91 -6.45 12.16 2.06
N PRO A 92 -6.96 13.08 1.21
CA PRO A 92 -7.14 14.50 1.44
C PRO A 92 -8.24 14.86 2.44
N GLY A 93 -9.22 13.97 2.62
CA GLY A 93 -10.30 14.23 3.56
C GLY A 93 -9.96 13.75 4.96
N LYS A 94 -10.78 14.17 5.93
CA LYS A 94 -10.54 13.90 7.35
C LYS A 94 -10.43 12.43 7.69
N SER A 95 -11.27 11.60 7.12
CA SER A 95 -11.30 10.16 7.42
C SER A 95 -10.87 9.35 6.20
N GLU A 96 -9.91 9.86 5.45
CA GLU A 96 -9.43 9.21 4.25
C GLU A 96 -7.96 8.87 4.36
N ILE A 97 -7.60 7.75 3.74
CA ILE A 97 -6.21 7.31 3.56
C ILE A 97 -6.03 7.06 2.08
N THR A 98 -4.98 7.64 1.51
CA THR A 98 -4.65 7.47 0.10
C THR A 98 -3.46 6.53 -0.05
N ILE A 99 -3.64 5.45 -0.79
CA ILE A 99 -2.55 4.52 -1.09
C ILE A 99 -1.74 5.10 -2.25
N LEU A 100 -0.45 5.27 -2.02
CA LEU A 100 0.45 5.90 -2.98
C LEU A 100 1.29 4.89 -3.75
N ALA A 101 1.61 3.76 -3.13
CA ALA A 101 2.39 2.71 -3.79
C ALA A 101 2.19 1.41 -3.04
N ILE A 102 2.31 0.30 -3.75
CA ILE A 102 2.27 -1.04 -3.19
C ILE A 102 3.50 -1.77 -3.66
N GLU A 103 4.28 -2.26 -2.70
CA GLU A 103 5.50 -3.03 -2.93
C GLU A 103 5.31 -4.44 -2.37
N PRO A 104 6.04 -5.41 -2.80
CA PRO A 104 7.10 -5.35 -3.80
C PRO A 104 6.59 -5.68 -5.19
N HIS A 105 7.22 -5.11 -6.18
CA HIS A 105 7.42 -5.87 -7.40
C HIS A 105 8.59 -6.79 -7.12
N PRO A 106 8.63 -7.99 -7.68
CA PRO A 106 9.76 -8.90 -7.45
C PRO A 106 11.12 -8.27 -7.75
N GLU A 107 11.15 -7.31 -8.66
CA GLU A 107 12.37 -6.62 -9.05
C GLU A 107 12.78 -5.52 -8.09
N ASP A 108 11.92 -5.14 -7.16
CA ASP A 108 12.12 -3.97 -6.31
C ASP A 108 12.61 -4.28 -4.91
N GLN A 109 12.98 -5.53 -4.64
CA GLN A 109 13.53 -5.93 -3.36
C GLN A 109 15.02 -5.70 -3.28
N LYS A 110 15.52 -4.76 -4.09
CA LYS A 110 16.93 -4.47 -4.15
C LYS A 110 17.28 -3.29 -3.27
N ARG A 111 18.58 -3.17 -2.97
CA ARG A 111 19.10 -2.04 -2.22
C ARG A 111 18.71 -0.73 -2.93
N GLY A 112 18.39 0.28 -2.15
CA GLY A 112 18.01 1.57 -2.69
C GLY A 112 16.57 1.66 -3.17
N ALA A 113 15.71 0.75 -2.71
CA ALA A 113 14.32 0.72 -3.13
C ALA A 113 13.60 2.05 -2.90
N TYR A 114 13.89 2.74 -1.80
CA TYR A 114 13.21 4.00 -1.52
C TYR A 114 13.58 5.10 -2.50
N GLU A 115 14.80 5.09 -3.00
CA GLU A 115 15.24 6.07 -3.99
C GLU A 115 14.58 5.83 -5.34
N ARG A 116 14.21 4.59 -5.63
CA ARG A 116 13.60 4.22 -6.91
C ARG A 116 12.08 4.26 -6.88
N ILE A 117 11.47 4.32 -5.70
CA ILE A 117 10.03 4.40 -5.59
C ILE A 117 9.55 5.70 -6.21
N ARG A 118 8.64 5.57 -7.17
CA ARG A 118 7.95 6.69 -7.77
C ARG A 118 6.53 6.69 -7.25
N LEU A 119 6.27 7.58 -6.32
CA LEU A 119 4.92 7.71 -5.82
C LEU A 119 4.08 8.47 -6.82
N SER A 120 2.86 8.01 -7.00
CA SER A 120 1.91 8.73 -7.82
C SER A 120 1.60 10.05 -7.16
N ARG A 121 1.35 11.06 -7.99
CA ARG A 121 1.04 12.38 -7.47
C ARG A 121 -0.28 12.34 -6.70
N LYS A 122 -0.26 12.89 -5.49
CA LYS A 122 -1.46 12.97 -4.69
C LYS A 122 -2.47 13.90 -5.35
N PRO A 123 -3.70 13.47 -5.57
CA PRO A 123 -4.73 14.29 -6.22
C PRO A 123 -5.17 15.46 -5.37
#